data_9d13ab19400f9764ac068fc0b2959d7b
#
_entry.id   9d13ab19400f9764ac068fc0b2959d7b
#
_cell.length_a   1.000
_cell.length_b   1.000
_cell.length_c   1.000
_cell.angle_alpha   90.00
_cell.angle_beta   90.00
_cell.angle_gamma   90.00
#
_symmetry.space_group_name_H-M   'P 1'
#
loop_
_entity.id
_entity.type
_entity.pdbx_description
1 polymer ?
#
loop_
_entity_poly.entity_id
_entity_poly.type
_entity_poly.pdbx_seq_one_letter_code
_entity_poly.pdbx_strand_id
1 'polypeptide(L)'
;YFNARCLFVTLPGGCKDIGDVMLQYGIEVVRSVIDGASVRHTTDIITVAERRDEVIRVLHGEYDHGYSVGYGPLTDRIFHPTDIGGLIIVTGMPNSGKTDFLNDLTCRIMQQTDRFVCYLSFEVPDKNKHIARLVSLMLGKANTTAYTDGQLTPYLDFLDTHMIHLDMHEVPPTPENILNRADRVRRTHPLKYLVVDPYLFIETQS
;
A
#
# COMPACT_ATOMS: atom_id res chain seq x y z
N TYR A 1 -1.77 -39.09 13.45
CA TYR A 1 -2.26 -37.77 12.94
C TYR A 1 -3.74 -37.69 13.21
N PHE A 2 -4.15 -36.86 14.18
CA PHE A 2 -5.56 -36.58 14.47
C PHE A 2 -6.11 -35.68 13.36
N ASN A 3 -7.05 -36.15 12.59
CA ASN A 3 -7.77 -35.40 11.57
C ASN A 3 -8.93 -34.63 12.25
N ALA A 4 -8.62 -33.81 13.26
CA ALA A 4 -9.61 -33.01 13.97
C ALA A 4 -9.98 -31.79 13.15
N ARG A 5 -11.22 -31.71 12.69
CA ARG A 5 -11.79 -30.48 12.10
C ARG A 5 -12.20 -29.55 13.24
N CYS A 6 -11.53 -28.39 13.35
CA CYS A 6 -11.96 -27.33 14.24
C CYS A 6 -12.97 -26.43 13.51
N LEU A 7 -14.14 -26.23 14.12
CA LEU A 7 -15.13 -25.27 13.67
C LEU A 7 -15.15 -24.09 14.65
N PHE A 8 -15.36 -22.92 14.13
CA PHE A 8 -15.44 -21.68 14.92
C PHE A 8 -16.88 -21.21 14.95
N VAL A 9 -17.30 -20.73 16.13
CA VAL A 9 -18.60 -20.12 16.34
C VAL A 9 -18.44 -18.63 16.61
N THR A 10 -19.38 -17.82 16.17
CA THR A 10 -19.47 -16.41 16.54
C THR A 10 -20.48 -16.28 17.65
N LEU A 11 -20.04 -15.80 18.82
CA LEU A 11 -20.91 -15.58 19.96
C LEU A 11 -21.68 -14.27 19.81
N PRO A 12 -22.95 -14.19 20.30
CA PRO A 12 -23.68 -12.93 20.39
C PRO A 12 -22.92 -11.88 21.21
N GLY A 13 -23.18 -10.61 20.93
CA GLY A 13 -22.47 -9.50 21.59
C GLY A 13 -22.50 -9.55 23.11
N GLY A 14 -21.32 -9.41 23.73
CA GLY A 14 -21.13 -9.42 25.16
C GLY A 14 -20.91 -10.79 25.82
N CYS A 15 -21.09 -11.90 25.10
CA CYS A 15 -20.82 -13.25 25.61
C CYS A 15 -19.34 -13.63 25.41
N LYS A 16 -18.73 -14.19 26.46
CA LYS A 16 -17.34 -14.67 26.42
C LYS A 16 -17.23 -16.13 26.03
N ASP A 17 -18.26 -16.92 26.36
CA ASP A 17 -18.33 -18.35 26.10
C ASP A 17 -19.76 -18.82 25.86
N ILE A 18 -19.93 -20.11 25.56
CA ILE A 18 -21.23 -20.73 25.35
C ILE A 18 -22.09 -20.74 26.64
N GLY A 19 -21.46 -20.76 27.81
CA GLY A 19 -22.17 -20.66 29.06
C GLY A 19 -22.89 -19.32 29.21
N ASP A 20 -22.24 -18.23 28.84
CA ASP A 20 -22.85 -16.90 28.83
C ASP A 20 -24.03 -16.84 27.85
N VAL A 21 -23.89 -17.45 26.67
CA VAL A 21 -25.00 -17.53 25.68
C VAL A 21 -26.18 -18.29 26.25
N MET A 22 -25.92 -19.40 26.92
CA MET A 22 -26.96 -20.21 27.56
C MET A 22 -27.72 -19.42 28.62
N LEU A 23 -26.98 -18.69 29.47
CA LEU A 23 -27.57 -17.92 30.58
C LEU A 23 -28.37 -16.70 30.07
N GLN A 24 -27.91 -16.02 29.04
CA GLN A 24 -28.53 -14.80 28.55
C GLN A 24 -29.63 -15.05 27.50
N TYR A 25 -29.46 -16.05 26.64
CA TYR A 25 -30.32 -16.23 25.47
C TYR A 25 -31.00 -17.61 25.40
N GLY A 26 -30.61 -18.56 26.28
CA GLY A 26 -31.22 -19.87 26.32
C GLY A 26 -30.72 -20.87 25.31
N ILE A 27 -31.22 -22.12 25.40
CA ILE A 27 -30.71 -23.28 24.67
C ILE A 27 -30.89 -23.18 23.13
N GLU A 28 -31.95 -22.53 22.66
CA GLU A 28 -32.24 -22.43 21.24
C GLU A 28 -31.20 -21.56 20.53
N VAL A 29 -30.73 -20.48 21.18
CA VAL A 29 -29.65 -19.64 20.63
C VAL A 29 -28.32 -20.39 20.68
N VAL A 30 -28.03 -21.17 21.70
CA VAL A 30 -26.85 -22.05 21.78
C VAL A 30 -26.82 -23.01 20.58
N ARG A 31 -27.96 -23.66 20.27
CA ARG A 31 -28.07 -24.55 19.10
C ARG A 31 -27.78 -23.79 17.80
N SER A 32 -28.42 -22.64 17.62
CA SER A 32 -28.19 -21.82 16.42
C SER A 32 -26.73 -21.39 16.26
N VAL A 33 -26.03 -21.06 17.36
CA VAL A 33 -24.61 -20.73 17.35
C VAL A 33 -23.76 -21.93 16.96
N ILE A 34 -24.08 -23.13 17.45
CA ILE A 34 -23.36 -24.36 17.11
C ILE A 34 -23.63 -24.78 15.66
N ASP A 35 -24.89 -24.72 15.24
CA ASP A 35 -25.28 -25.06 13.85
C ASP A 35 -24.68 -24.08 12.82
N GLY A 36 -24.47 -22.83 13.23
CA GLY A 36 -23.75 -21.79 12.45
C GLY A 36 -22.23 -21.92 12.50
N ALA A 37 -21.69 -22.96 13.15
CA ALA A 37 -20.23 -23.14 13.22
C ALA A 37 -19.60 -23.36 11.83
N SER A 38 -18.59 -22.59 11.53
CA SER A 38 -17.90 -22.62 10.25
C SER A 38 -16.40 -22.89 10.39
N VAL A 39 -15.81 -23.41 9.34
CA VAL A 39 -14.35 -23.50 9.26
C VAL A 39 -13.83 -22.06 9.17
N ARG A 40 -13.00 -21.65 10.13
CA ARG A 40 -12.26 -20.41 9.99
C ARG A 40 -11.21 -20.62 8.93
N HIS A 41 -11.43 -20.07 7.76
CA HIS A 41 -10.36 -20.00 6.78
C HIS A 41 -9.23 -19.14 7.36
N THR A 42 -8.06 -19.72 7.51
CA THR A 42 -6.84 -18.95 7.75
C THR A 42 -6.72 -17.98 6.58
N THR A 43 -6.33 -16.74 6.85
CA THR A 43 -6.19 -15.67 5.85
C THR A 43 -5.29 -16.07 4.67
N ASP A 44 -4.59 -17.21 4.79
CA ASP A 44 -3.61 -17.71 3.84
C ASP A 44 -4.16 -18.82 2.90
N ILE A 45 -5.42 -19.26 3.11
CA ILE A 45 -6.02 -20.31 2.27
C ILE A 45 -7.23 -19.71 1.55
N ILE A 46 -7.14 -19.65 0.24
CA ILE A 46 -8.19 -19.13 -0.64
C ILE A 46 -8.75 -20.32 -1.44
N THR A 47 -10.06 -20.53 -1.37
CA THR A 47 -10.74 -21.57 -2.16
C THR A 47 -11.31 -20.95 -3.44
N VAL A 48 -11.47 -21.79 -4.49
CA VAL A 48 -12.12 -21.37 -5.72
C VAL A 48 -13.57 -20.94 -5.47
N ALA A 49 -14.24 -21.55 -4.51
CA ALA A 49 -15.63 -21.22 -4.17
C ALA A 49 -15.76 -19.77 -3.66
N GLU A 50 -14.81 -19.32 -2.84
CA GLU A 50 -14.78 -17.95 -2.31
C GLU A 50 -14.47 -16.89 -3.37
N ARG A 51 -13.81 -17.27 -4.46
CA ARG A 51 -13.40 -16.39 -5.55
C ARG A 51 -14.23 -16.54 -6.81
N ARG A 52 -15.26 -17.39 -6.78
CA ARG A 52 -16.02 -17.79 -7.96
C ARG A 52 -16.53 -16.60 -8.77
N ASP A 53 -17.19 -15.64 -8.11
CA ASP A 53 -17.79 -14.48 -8.78
C ASP A 53 -16.73 -13.53 -9.34
N GLU A 54 -15.61 -13.40 -8.64
CA GLU A 54 -14.45 -12.62 -9.09
C GLU A 54 -13.77 -13.29 -10.29
N VAL A 55 -13.60 -14.60 -10.27
CA VAL A 55 -13.08 -15.37 -11.40
C VAL A 55 -14.00 -15.26 -12.63
N ILE A 56 -15.32 -15.30 -12.44
CA ILE A 56 -16.28 -15.11 -13.54
C ILE A 56 -16.13 -13.72 -14.16
N ARG A 57 -15.98 -12.66 -13.34
CA ARG A 57 -15.73 -11.30 -13.85
C ARG A 57 -14.44 -11.23 -14.66
N VAL A 58 -13.37 -11.82 -14.15
CA VAL A 58 -12.08 -11.90 -14.87
C VAL A 58 -12.24 -12.65 -16.21
N LEU A 59 -12.97 -13.76 -16.23
CA LEU A 59 -13.23 -14.51 -17.47
C LEU A 59 -14.07 -13.72 -18.49
N HIS A 60 -14.87 -12.76 -18.04
CA HIS A 60 -15.60 -11.81 -18.90
C HIS A 60 -14.76 -10.60 -19.30
N GLY A 61 -13.47 -10.54 -18.91
CA GLY A 61 -12.59 -9.43 -19.22
C GLY A 61 -12.71 -8.23 -18.28
N GLU A 62 -13.40 -8.40 -17.16
CA GLU A 62 -13.56 -7.40 -16.13
C GLU A 62 -12.42 -7.51 -15.10
N TYR A 63 -11.22 -7.09 -15.47
CA TYR A 63 -10.10 -7.01 -14.52
C TYR A 63 -9.63 -5.57 -14.36
N ASP A 64 -9.03 -5.33 -13.23
CA ASP A 64 -8.36 -4.05 -12.96
C ASP A 64 -7.16 -3.90 -13.89
N HIS A 65 -7.29 -2.99 -14.85
CA HIS A 65 -6.23 -2.66 -15.80
C HIS A 65 -5.20 -1.70 -15.20
N GLY A 66 -5.37 -1.30 -13.92
CA GLY A 66 -4.55 -0.29 -13.28
C GLY A 66 -4.86 1.13 -13.74
N TYR A 67 -3.98 2.05 -13.38
CA TYR A 67 -4.18 3.48 -13.59
C TYR A 67 -3.20 4.01 -14.64
N SER A 68 -3.67 4.93 -15.49
CA SER A 68 -2.78 5.75 -16.31
C SER A 68 -1.99 6.70 -15.41
N VAL A 69 -0.70 6.83 -15.66
CA VAL A 69 0.18 7.81 -15.01
C VAL A 69 0.43 9.05 -15.90
N GLY A 70 -0.28 9.16 -17.00
CA GLY A 70 -0.26 10.33 -17.88
C GLY A 70 0.99 10.49 -18.74
N TYR A 71 1.76 9.43 -18.97
CA TYR A 71 2.87 9.46 -19.95
C TYR A 71 2.41 9.30 -21.40
N GLY A 72 1.14 8.99 -21.60
CA GLY A 72 0.50 8.86 -22.90
C GLY A 72 0.22 7.43 -23.33
N PRO A 73 -0.48 7.24 -24.49
CA PRO A 73 -1.09 5.97 -24.86
C PRO A 73 -0.13 4.80 -25.03
N LEU A 74 1.13 5.07 -25.37
CA LEU A 74 2.13 4.00 -25.54
C LEU A 74 2.54 3.44 -24.18
N THR A 75 2.80 4.31 -23.21
CA THR A 75 3.17 3.92 -21.84
C THR A 75 1.98 3.26 -21.15
N ASP A 76 0.77 3.78 -21.35
CA ASP A 76 -0.46 3.23 -20.80
C ASP A 76 -0.83 1.84 -21.35
N ARG A 77 -0.12 1.32 -22.37
CA ARG A 77 -0.25 -0.06 -22.83
C ARG A 77 0.63 -1.05 -22.11
N ILE A 78 1.72 -0.59 -21.50
CA ILE A 78 2.76 -1.46 -20.94
C ILE A 78 2.98 -1.21 -19.44
N PHE A 79 2.48 -0.11 -18.91
CA PHE A 79 2.70 0.28 -17.52
C PHE A 79 1.44 0.83 -16.88
N HIS A 80 0.85 0.02 -16.00
CA HIS A 80 -0.34 0.34 -15.22
C HIS A 80 -0.10 0.01 -13.76
N PRO A 81 0.25 0.99 -12.91
CA PRO A 81 0.23 0.79 -11.48
C PRO A 81 -1.17 0.35 -11.02
N THR A 82 -1.24 -0.63 -10.13
CA THR A 82 -2.51 -1.19 -9.63
C THR A 82 -2.57 -1.14 -8.11
N ASP A 83 -3.77 -1.21 -7.54
CA ASP A 83 -3.98 -1.35 -6.10
C ASP A 83 -3.83 -2.79 -5.60
N ILE A 84 -3.75 -3.78 -6.50
CA ILE A 84 -3.72 -5.21 -6.15
C ILE A 84 -2.36 -5.66 -5.63
N GLY A 85 -1.40 -4.77 -5.69
CA GLY A 85 -0.01 -5.03 -5.35
C GLY A 85 0.82 -5.43 -6.57
N GLY A 86 2.04 -4.96 -6.61
CA GLY A 86 2.98 -5.23 -7.68
C GLY A 86 4.35 -4.67 -7.31
N LEU A 87 5.37 -5.18 -7.97
CA LEU A 87 6.73 -4.70 -7.83
C LEU A 87 7.15 -3.99 -9.12
N ILE A 88 7.48 -2.71 -8.99
CA ILE A 88 8.03 -1.90 -10.09
C ILE A 88 9.53 -1.72 -9.83
N ILE A 89 10.36 -2.18 -10.76
CA ILE A 89 11.80 -2.04 -10.67
C ILE A 89 12.27 -1.05 -11.74
N VAL A 90 12.86 0.06 -11.29
CA VAL A 90 13.50 1.05 -12.17
C VAL A 90 15.00 0.81 -12.14
N THR A 91 15.56 0.43 -13.28
CA THR A 91 17.00 0.15 -13.42
C THR A 91 17.62 0.99 -14.54
N GLY A 92 18.93 1.16 -14.50
CA GLY A 92 19.68 1.90 -15.51
C GLY A 92 21.08 2.21 -15.03
N MET A 93 21.90 2.73 -15.95
CA MET A 93 23.28 3.12 -15.66
C MET A 93 23.36 4.24 -14.59
N PRO A 94 24.46 4.39 -13.87
CA PRO A 94 24.69 5.54 -13.00
C PRO A 94 24.45 6.86 -13.77
N ASN A 95 23.85 7.85 -13.11
CA ASN A 95 23.54 9.17 -13.69
C ASN A 95 22.59 9.16 -14.90
N SER A 96 21.80 8.10 -15.10
CA SER A 96 20.81 8.02 -16.18
C SER A 96 19.46 8.69 -15.85
N GLY A 97 19.33 9.33 -14.70
CA GLY A 97 18.11 10.01 -14.30
C GLY A 97 17.06 9.10 -13.63
N LYS A 98 17.44 7.94 -13.06
CA LYS A 98 16.52 7.02 -12.40
C LYS A 98 15.71 7.69 -11.28
N THR A 99 16.41 8.40 -10.38
CA THR A 99 15.79 9.13 -9.27
C THR A 99 14.84 10.22 -9.78
N ASP A 100 15.22 10.95 -10.84
CA ASP A 100 14.35 11.97 -11.42
C ASP A 100 13.10 11.36 -12.06
N PHE A 101 13.26 10.23 -12.78
CA PHE A 101 12.14 9.47 -13.31
C PHE A 101 11.22 8.96 -12.19
N LEU A 102 11.81 8.41 -11.12
CA LEU A 102 11.06 7.87 -9.98
C LEU A 102 10.30 8.98 -9.25
N ASN A 103 10.90 10.15 -9.11
CA ASN A 103 10.26 11.32 -8.54
C ASN A 103 9.11 11.83 -9.41
N ASP A 104 9.29 11.91 -10.75
CA ASP A 104 8.21 12.29 -11.67
C ASP A 104 7.08 11.26 -11.66
N LEU A 105 7.41 9.97 -11.67
CA LEU A 105 6.43 8.89 -11.54
C LEU A 105 5.64 9.00 -10.23
N THR A 106 6.32 9.27 -9.11
CA THR A 106 5.69 9.45 -7.80
C THR A 106 4.72 10.63 -7.81
N CYS A 107 5.13 11.78 -8.35
CA CYS A 107 4.26 12.94 -8.49
C CYS A 107 3.03 12.62 -9.35
N ARG A 108 3.21 11.91 -10.47
CA ARG A 108 2.10 11.52 -11.36
C ARG A 108 1.15 10.54 -10.71
N ILE A 109 1.65 9.54 -9.99
CA ILE A 109 0.81 8.61 -9.22
C ILE A 109 -0.07 9.39 -8.25
N MET A 110 0.49 10.30 -7.46
CA MET A 110 -0.29 11.11 -6.53
C MET A 110 -1.33 11.98 -7.24
N GLN A 111 -0.94 12.69 -8.29
CA GLN A 111 -1.82 13.64 -9.01
C GLN A 111 -2.91 12.98 -9.84
N GLN A 112 -2.61 11.83 -10.47
CA GLN A 112 -3.55 11.16 -11.39
C GLN A 112 -4.45 10.17 -10.68
N THR A 113 -4.01 9.60 -9.56
CA THR A 113 -4.72 8.50 -8.92
C THR A 113 -5.18 8.80 -7.50
N ASP A 114 -4.83 9.97 -6.95
CA ASP A 114 -5.16 10.36 -5.56
C ASP A 114 -4.66 9.30 -4.54
N ARG A 115 -3.47 8.73 -4.80
CA ARG A 115 -2.90 7.66 -3.96
C ARG A 115 -1.82 8.18 -3.03
N PHE A 116 -1.81 7.66 -1.80
CA PHE A 116 -0.83 8.01 -0.79
C PHE A 116 0.46 7.21 -0.98
N VAL A 117 1.59 7.90 -0.96
CA VAL A 117 2.93 7.35 -1.20
C VAL A 117 3.79 7.47 0.05
N CYS A 118 4.49 6.38 0.40
CA CYS A 118 5.54 6.37 1.39
C CYS A 118 6.90 6.32 0.66
N TYR A 119 7.78 7.28 0.93
CA TYR A 119 9.06 7.40 0.22
C TYR A 119 10.23 7.19 1.17
N LEU A 120 11.13 6.28 0.83
CA LEU A 120 12.41 6.05 1.49
C LEU A 120 13.53 6.39 0.51
N SER A 121 14.25 7.48 0.77
CA SER A 121 15.43 7.85 0.00
C SER A 121 16.69 7.73 0.83
N PHE A 122 17.68 7.05 0.28
CA PHE A 122 19.04 7.00 0.81
C PHE A 122 19.99 7.94 0.06
N GLU A 123 19.70 8.27 -1.20
CA GLU A 123 20.53 9.18 -2.00
C GLU A 123 20.33 10.66 -1.61
N VAL A 124 19.12 11.02 -1.18
CA VAL A 124 18.83 12.39 -0.76
C VAL A 124 18.52 12.40 0.74
N PRO A 125 19.55 12.47 1.60
CA PRO A 125 19.37 12.46 3.04
C PRO A 125 18.62 13.70 3.54
N ASP A 126 18.73 14.83 2.83
CA ASP A 126 18.00 16.06 3.13
C ASP A 126 16.58 16.00 2.54
N LYS A 127 15.63 15.64 3.39
CA LYS A 127 14.22 15.50 3.03
C LYS A 127 13.62 16.82 2.51
N ASN A 128 14.12 17.97 2.99
CA ASN A 128 13.65 19.28 2.51
C ASN A 128 14.03 19.49 1.04
N LYS A 129 15.24 19.08 0.64
CA LYS A 129 15.68 19.15 -0.76
C LYS A 129 14.87 18.20 -1.64
N HIS A 130 14.53 17.00 -1.13
CA HIS A 130 13.69 16.06 -1.86
C HIS A 130 12.28 16.66 -2.08
N ILE A 131 11.64 17.18 -1.02
CA ILE A 131 10.32 17.81 -1.12
C ILE A 131 10.37 18.99 -2.10
N ALA A 132 11.39 19.87 -2.01
CA ALA A 132 11.57 20.99 -2.95
C ALA A 132 11.73 20.49 -4.40
N ARG A 133 12.41 19.35 -4.62
CA ARG A 133 12.53 18.75 -5.95
C ARG A 133 11.17 18.29 -6.49
N LEU A 134 10.35 17.63 -5.65
CA LEU A 134 8.99 17.22 -6.04
C LEU A 134 8.11 18.41 -6.39
N VAL A 135 8.14 19.48 -5.59
CA VAL A 135 7.43 20.74 -5.90
C VAL A 135 7.88 21.31 -7.24
N SER A 136 9.18 21.30 -7.52
CA SER A 136 9.72 21.78 -8.79
C SER A 136 9.22 20.96 -9.98
N LEU A 137 9.12 19.65 -9.83
CA LEU A 137 8.57 18.76 -10.85
C LEU A 137 7.08 19.01 -11.09
N MET A 138 6.30 19.16 -10.03
CA MET A 138 4.86 19.44 -10.12
C MET A 138 4.58 20.81 -10.78
N LEU A 139 5.45 21.80 -10.54
CA LEU A 139 5.41 23.11 -11.21
C LEU A 139 5.88 23.06 -12.66
N GLY A 140 6.60 22.01 -13.07
CA GLY A 140 7.27 21.94 -14.36
C GLY A 140 8.40 22.98 -14.51
N LYS A 141 9.00 23.42 -13.41
CA LYS A 141 10.03 24.49 -13.36
C LYS A 141 11.23 24.04 -12.54
N ALA A 142 12.41 24.13 -13.14
CA ALA A 142 13.66 23.79 -12.48
C ALA A 142 14.07 24.82 -11.39
N ASN A 143 13.68 26.08 -11.55
CA ASN A 143 14.00 27.15 -10.60
C ASN A 143 12.71 27.71 -9.99
N THR A 144 12.57 27.56 -8.68
CA THR A 144 11.41 28.01 -7.90
C THR A 144 11.68 29.29 -7.11
N THR A 145 12.88 29.85 -7.17
CA THR A 145 13.27 31.04 -6.36
C THR A 145 12.45 32.30 -6.67
N ALA A 146 11.83 32.36 -7.85
CA ALA A 146 10.98 33.49 -8.25
C ALA A 146 9.52 33.35 -7.78
N TYR A 147 9.14 32.22 -7.17
CA TYR A 147 7.78 31.99 -6.69
C TYR A 147 7.60 32.52 -5.27
N THR A 148 6.44 33.14 -5.01
CA THR A 148 6.06 33.53 -3.66
C THR A 148 5.60 32.37 -2.83
N ASP A 149 5.63 32.46 -1.52
CA ASP A 149 5.14 31.42 -0.60
C ASP A 149 3.71 31.02 -0.92
N GLY A 150 2.82 31.97 -1.22
CA GLY A 150 1.44 31.69 -1.59
C GLY A 150 1.27 30.88 -2.89
N GLN A 151 2.26 30.92 -3.79
CA GLN A 151 2.26 30.09 -5.00
C GLN A 151 2.81 28.68 -4.75
N LEU A 152 3.66 28.52 -3.73
CA LEU A 152 4.28 27.23 -3.37
C LEU A 152 3.42 26.44 -2.37
N THR A 153 2.73 27.11 -1.46
CA THR A 153 1.91 26.49 -0.40
C THR A 153 0.95 25.42 -0.91
N PRO A 154 0.17 25.60 -2.00
CA PRO A 154 -0.75 24.56 -2.47
C PRO A 154 -0.07 23.23 -2.83
N TYR A 155 1.17 23.27 -3.32
CA TYR A 155 1.94 22.06 -3.64
C TYR A 155 2.47 21.36 -2.38
N LEU A 156 2.86 22.14 -1.37
CA LEU A 156 3.26 21.61 -0.07
C LEU A 156 2.09 20.98 0.66
N ASP A 157 0.92 21.62 0.66
CA ASP A 157 -0.31 21.08 1.24
C ASP A 157 -0.75 19.79 0.53
N PHE A 158 -0.61 19.75 -0.79
CA PHE A 158 -0.86 18.53 -1.57
C PHE A 158 0.10 17.42 -1.16
N LEU A 159 1.40 17.67 -1.07
CA LEU A 159 2.38 16.66 -0.65
C LEU A 159 2.13 16.20 0.78
N ASP A 160 1.75 17.08 1.70
CA ASP A 160 1.44 16.74 3.09
C ASP A 160 0.26 15.74 3.20
N THR A 161 -0.70 15.86 2.28
CA THR A 161 -1.86 14.96 2.25
C THR A 161 -1.65 13.67 1.47
N HIS A 162 -0.60 13.56 0.64
CA HIS A 162 -0.41 12.44 -0.29
C HIS A 162 0.89 11.67 -0.08
N MET A 163 1.82 12.15 0.75
CA MET A 163 3.06 11.42 0.96
C MET A 163 3.62 11.54 2.37
N ILE A 164 4.47 10.58 2.70
CA ILE A 164 5.29 10.60 3.92
C ILE A 164 6.68 10.04 3.60
N HIS A 165 7.70 10.57 4.26
CA HIS A 165 9.05 10.02 4.21
C HIS A 165 9.27 9.02 5.34
N LEU A 166 9.83 7.86 5.02
CA LEU A 166 10.40 6.97 6.02
C LEU A 166 11.78 7.47 6.46
N ASP A 167 12.04 7.27 7.74
CA ASP A 167 13.35 7.49 8.32
C ASP A 167 13.89 6.17 8.89
N MET A 168 15.12 5.81 8.52
CA MET A 168 15.79 4.57 8.94
C MET A 168 17.04 4.82 9.81
N HIS A 169 17.23 6.05 10.33
CA HIS A 169 18.44 6.40 11.08
C HIS A 169 18.68 5.53 12.32
N GLU A 170 17.62 5.03 12.95
CA GLU A 170 17.73 4.27 14.21
C GLU A 170 17.75 2.74 14.00
N VAL A 171 17.52 2.25 12.79
CA VAL A 171 17.37 0.81 12.50
C VAL A 171 18.05 0.47 11.19
N PRO A 172 18.74 -0.66 11.12
CA PRO A 172 19.31 -1.12 9.86
C PRO A 172 18.24 -1.19 8.75
N PRO A 173 18.54 -0.74 7.54
CA PRO A 173 17.59 -0.73 6.43
C PRO A 173 17.42 -2.12 5.80
N THR A 174 17.03 -3.10 6.61
CA THR A 174 16.68 -4.43 6.10
C THR A 174 15.29 -4.41 5.46
N PRO A 175 14.98 -5.31 4.51
CA PRO A 175 13.65 -5.42 3.92
C PRO A 175 12.55 -5.53 4.98
N GLU A 176 12.79 -6.34 6.01
CA GLU A 176 11.84 -6.53 7.11
C GLU A 176 11.58 -5.23 7.88
N ASN A 177 12.62 -4.49 8.24
CA ASN A 177 12.50 -3.23 8.97
C ASN A 177 11.79 -2.16 8.14
N ILE A 178 12.06 -2.10 6.84
CA ILE A 178 11.39 -1.18 5.91
C ILE A 178 9.89 -1.51 5.83
N LEU A 179 9.56 -2.79 5.61
CA LEU A 179 8.17 -3.23 5.51
C LEU A 179 7.41 -3.05 6.83
N ASN A 180 8.03 -3.33 7.97
CA ASN A 180 7.44 -3.10 9.29
C ASN A 180 7.13 -1.62 9.53
N ARG A 181 8.00 -0.71 9.09
CA ARG A 181 7.75 0.74 9.19
C ARG A 181 6.66 1.18 8.21
N ALA A 182 6.67 0.68 6.98
CA ALA A 182 5.62 0.95 6.01
C ALA A 182 4.24 0.44 6.50
N ASP A 183 4.18 -0.72 7.16
CA ASP A 183 2.94 -1.23 7.76
C ASP A 183 2.42 -0.32 8.89
N ARG A 184 3.30 0.28 9.68
CA ARG A 184 2.90 1.30 10.66
C ARG A 184 2.27 2.52 10.00
N VAL A 185 2.87 3.00 8.89
CA VAL A 185 2.29 4.09 8.10
C VAL A 185 0.92 3.70 7.56
N ARG A 186 0.78 2.48 7.03
CA ARG A 186 -0.50 1.96 6.50
C ARG A 186 -1.64 1.93 7.53
N ARG A 187 -1.32 1.82 8.83
CA ARG A 187 -2.32 1.84 9.91
C ARG A 187 -2.89 3.24 10.19
N THR A 188 -2.18 4.28 9.78
CA THR A 188 -2.54 5.68 10.06
C THR A 188 -2.85 6.48 8.80
N HIS A 189 -2.38 6.02 7.64
CA HIS A 189 -2.53 6.69 6.34
C HIS A 189 -3.00 5.67 5.29
N PRO A 190 -3.71 6.08 4.24
CA PRO A 190 -4.19 5.20 3.17
C PRO A 190 -3.07 4.81 2.20
N LEU A 191 -1.97 4.28 2.74
CA LEU A 191 -0.76 3.94 1.99
C LEU A 191 -1.06 2.92 0.88
N LYS A 192 -0.66 3.25 -0.35
CA LYS A 192 -0.76 2.40 -1.54
C LYS A 192 0.58 2.07 -2.17
N TYR A 193 1.54 3.00 -2.13
CA TYR A 193 2.85 2.83 -2.75
C TYR A 193 3.97 3.07 -1.76
N LEU A 194 4.93 2.15 -1.76
CA LEU A 194 6.22 2.30 -1.06
C LEU A 194 7.31 2.46 -2.13
N VAL A 195 8.00 3.59 -2.10
CA VAL A 195 9.14 3.88 -2.97
C VAL A 195 10.42 3.74 -2.17
N VAL A 196 11.40 3.03 -2.72
CA VAL A 196 12.73 2.85 -2.12
C VAL A 196 13.80 3.24 -3.15
N ASP A 197 14.60 4.25 -2.85
CA ASP A 197 15.59 4.81 -3.75
C ASP A 197 16.94 5.10 -3.06
N PRO A 198 18.00 4.36 -3.41
CA PRO A 198 18.01 3.14 -4.19
C PRO A 198 17.96 1.85 -3.34
N TYR A 199 17.64 0.73 -3.99
CA TYR A 199 17.63 -0.59 -3.36
C TYR A 199 19.02 -1.06 -2.86
N LEU A 200 20.10 -0.52 -3.42
CA LEU A 200 21.50 -0.89 -3.10
C LEU A 200 21.89 -0.71 -1.63
N PHE A 201 21.21 0.18 -0.91
CA PHE A 201 21.46 0.43 0.51
C PHE A 201 20.67 -0.48 1.45
N ILE A 202 19.87 -1.39 0.90
CA ILE A 202 19.15 -2.37 1.71
C ILE A 202 20.11 -3.47 2.13
N GLU A 203 20.25 -3.67 3.43
CA GLU A 203 21.03 -4.75 4.00
C GLU A 203 20.35 -6.09 3.81
N THR A 204 20.91 -6.96 2.98
CA THR A 204 20.48 -8.35 2.88
C THR A 204 21.20 -9.18 3.92
N GLN A 205 20.46 -9.90 4.75
CA GLN A 205 21.06 -10.90 5.62
C GLN A 205 21.71 -11.98 4.75
N SER A 206 23.05 -12.06 4.82
CA SER A 206 23.83 -13.13 4.19
C SER A 206 23.78 -14.42 5.02
#